data_5ef8c32a168d13f101215b5f0d9edd59
#
_entry.id   5ef8c32a168d13f101215b5f0d9edd59
#
_cell.length_a   1.000
_cell.length_b   1.000
_cell.length_c   1.000
_cell.angle_alpha   90.00
_cell.angle_beta   90.00
_cell.angle_gamma   90.00
#
_symmetry.space_group_name_H-M   'P 1'
#
loop_
_entity.id
_entity.type
_entity.pdbx_description
1 polymer ?
#
loop_
_entity_poly.entity_id
_entity_poly.type
_entity_poly.pdbx_seq_one_letter_code
_entity_poly.pdbx_strand_id
1 'polypeptide(L)'
;MNERRQRLVLWSGVFALTLLLFIPKGHETPPGGEPSVAFLHGKPGNMTVRISGDISRPGVYMVNASDAVADLIRQSAPDLQRQSAGRGFPLTPLHDGDVVTVTRGEGASVSLAVDVMTARERLVLGVPLDPARMAAADWEALPGIGPALAERIVRYGTAHGGIHALGDLREVPGIGERTIGKLRPLFRADTQ
;
A
#
# COMPACT_ATOMS: atom_id res chain seq x y z
N MET A 1 23.50 48.37 51.61
CA MET A 1 23.62 47.10 50.90
C MET A 1 23.30 47.41 49.43
N ASN A 2 24.32 47.31 48.53
CA ASN A 2 24.34 48.02 47.25
C ASN A 2 23.27 47.52 46.22
N GLU A 3 22.46 48.45 45.71
CA GLU A 3 21.49 48.20 44.63
C GLU A 3 22.07 47.43 43.45
N ARG A 4 23.31 47.62 43.14
CA ARG A 4 24.02 46.87 42.06
C ARG A 4 24.08 45.36 42.33
N ARG A 5 24.21 44.92 43.60
CA ARG A 5 24.21 43.47 43.94
C ARG A 5 22.82 42.88 43.84
N GLN A 6 21.77 43.62 44.20
CA GLN A 6 20.39 43.15 44.04
C GLN A 6 20.01 43.02 42.56
N ARG A 7 20.40 43.95 41.73
CA ARG A 7 20.19 43.82 40.27
C ARG A 7 20.92 42.65 39.65
N LEU A 8 22.18 42.39 40.06
CA LEU A 8 22.94 41.24 39.59
C LEU A 8 22.28 39.90 40.00
N VAL A 9 21.75 39.80 41.19
CA VAL A 9 21.07 38.57 41.67
C VAL A 9 19.77 38.35 40.91
N LEU A 10 19.01 39.42 40.63
CA LEU A 10 17.79 39.31 39.82
C LEU A 10 18.06 38.90 38.37
N TRP A 11 19.09 39.52 37.73
CA TRP A 11 19.46 39.15 36.37
C TRP A 11 20.02 37.74 36.27
N SER A 12 20.77 37.26 37.25
CA SER A 12 21.25 35.89 37.28
C SER A 12 20.11 34.87 37.47
N GLY A 13 19.08 35.21 38.27
CA GLY A 13 17.87 34.39 38.42
C GLY A 13 17.06 34.29 37.14
N VAL A 14 16.87 35.42 36.44
CA VAL A 14 16.17 35.43 35.13
C VAL A 14 16.96 34.64 34.07
N PHE A 15 18.27 34.75 34.05
CA PHE A 15 19.12 34.01 33.13
C PHE A 15 19.12 32.50 33.42
N ALA A 16 19.14 32.10 34.68
CA ALA A 16 19.01 30.71 35.08
C ALA A 16 17.65 30.11 34.73
N LEU A 17 16.57 30.89 34.90
CA LEU A 17 15.22 30.48 34.56
C LEU A 17 15.02 30.34 33.03
N THR A 18 15.60 31.26 32.23
CA THR A 18 15.58 31.14 30.76
C THR A 18 16.41 29.97 30.28
N LEU A 19 17.55 29.68 30.91
CA LEU A 19 18.36 28.52 30.59
C LEU A 19 17.63 27.21 30.90
N LEU A 20 16.85 27.18 31.98
CA LEU A 20 16.04 26.01 32.36
C LEU A 20 14.86 25.76 31.39
N LEU A 21 14.30 26.82 30.81
CA LEU A 21 13.25 26.73 29.81
C LEU A 21 13.79 26.35 28.41
N PHE A 22 15.09 26.54 28.19
CA PHE A 22 15.78 26.20 26.93
C PHE A 22 16.50 24.84 26.96
N ILE A 23 16.30 24.04 28.01
CA ILE A 23 16.73 22.65 27.96
C ILE A 23 15.83 21.98 26.92
N PRO A 24 16.33 21.63 25.73
CA PRO A 24 15.55 20.86 24.79
C PRO A 24 15.18 19.57 25.53
N LYS A 25 13.87 19.34 25.73
CA LYS A 25 13.40 18.03 26.13
C LYS A 25 13.98 17.06 25.15
N GLY A 26 14.94 16.27 25.61
CA GLY A 26 15.58 15.25 24.80
C GLY A 26 14.48 14.46 24.14
N HIS A 27 14.46 14.54 22.82
CA HIS A 27 13.79 13.52 22.03
C HIS A 27 14.57 12.26 22.36
N GLU A 28 14.00 11.41 23.19
CA GLU A 28 14.46 10.04 23.32
C GLU A 28 14.36 9.46 21.91
N THR A 29 15.47 9.44 21.21
CA THR A 29 15.65 8.58 20.05
C THR A 29 15.42 7.17 20.58
N PRO A 30 14.38 6.47 20.11
CA PRO A 30 14.23 5.07 20.47
C PRO A 30 15.52 4.36 20.10
N PRO A 31 16.01 3.43 20.94
CA PRO A 31 17.27 2.73 20.72
C PRO A 31 17.23 2.13 19.31
N GLY A 32 18.33 2.37 18.57
CA GLY A 32 18.46 2.04 17.14
C GLY A 32 18.01 0.61 16.82
N GLY A 33 16.73 0.48 16.55
CA GLY A 33 16.20 -0.58 15.72
C GLY A 33 16.58 -0.18 14.30
N GLU A 34 17.25 -1.04 13.56
CA GLU A 34 17.29 -1.00 12.12
C GLU A 34 15.89 -0.61 11.63
N PRO A 35 15.75 0.18 10.54
CA PRO A 35 14.44 0.40 9.96
C PRO A 35 13.91 -0.97 9.54
N SER A 36 13.33 -1.66 10.49
CA SER A 36 12.42 -2.75 10.22
C SER A 36 11.33 -2.05 9.45
N VAL A 37 11.39 -2.11 8.13
CA VAL A 37 10.21 -2.02 7.29
C VAL A 37 9.35 -3.16 7.80
N ALA A 38 8.59 -2.87 8.86
CA ALA A 38 7.46 -3.68 9.22
C ALA A 38 6.56 -3.60 8.00
N PHE A 39 6.75 -4.54 7.08
CA PHE A 39 5.69 -4.92 6.19
C PHE A 39 4.52 -5.18 7.14
N LEU A 40 3.57 -4.27 7.13
CA LEU A 40 2.30 -4.50 7.79
C LEU A 40 1.71 -5.72 7.09
N HIS A 41 2.16 -6.90 7.53
CA HIS A 41 1.48 -8.12 7.21
C HIS A 41 0.10 -7.94 7.82
N GLY A 42 -0.85 -7.56 6.97
CA GLY A 42 -2.24 -7.48 7.36
C GLY A 42 -2.58 -8.76 8.10
N LYS A 43 -3.41 -8.66 9.13
CA LYS A 43 -3.90 -9.87 9.83
C LYS A 43 -4.31 -10.89 8.77
N PRO A 44 -3.98 -12.18 8.93
CA PRO A 44 -4.41 -13.20 7.98
C PRO A 44 -5.91 -13.05 7.74
N GLY A 45 -6.29 -12.86 6.48
CA GLY A 45 -7.66 -12.62 6.07
C GLY A 45 -8.01 -11.17 5.70
N ASN A 46 -7.12 -10.19 5.89
CA ASN A 46 -7.35 -8.83 5.40
C ASN A 46 -6.73 -8.63 4.02
N MET A 47 -7.43 -7.88 3.18
CA MET A 47 -6.99 -7.46 1.84
C MET A 47 -6.91 -5.94 1.78
N THR A 48 -5.97 -5.44 1.03
CA THR A 48 -5.81 -4.01 0.74
C THR A 48 -6.43 -3.72 -0.63
N VAL A 49 -7.45 -2.88 -0.65
CA VAL A 49 -8.20 -2.52 -1.86
C VAL A 49 -8.25 -1.00 -1.98
N ARG A 50 -8.08 -0.48 -3.19
CA ARG A 50 -8.27 0.94 -3.47
C ARG A 50 -9.65 1.17 -4.08
N ILE A 51 -10.32 2.23 -3.64
CA ILE A 51 -11.53 2.70 -4.28
C ILE A 51 -11.38 4.16 -4.71
N SER A 52 -11.86 4.48 -5.89
CA SER A 52 -11.74 5.79 -6.54
C SER A 52 -12.97 6.12 -7.38
N GLY A 53 -12.98 7.32 -7.97
CA GLY A 53 -14.07 7.80 -8.83
C GLY A 53 -15.07 8.68 -8.07
N ASP A 54 -16.33 8.64 -8.48
CA ASP A 54 -17.38 9.54 -8.02
C ASP A 54 -17.98 9.12 -6.68
N ILE A 55 -17.16 9.13 -5.63
CA ILE A 55 -17.52 8.70 -4.27
C ILE A 55 -17.11 9.72 -3.21
N SER A 56 -17.76 9.62 -2.04
CA SER A 56 -17.53 10.56 -0.94
C SER A 56 -16.15 10.42 -0.30
N ARG A 57 -15.59 9.22 -0.25
CA ARG A 57 -14.33 8.92 0.45
C ARG A 57 -13.45 8.00 -0.40
N PRO A 58 -12.77 8.53 -1.44
CA PRO A 58 -11.79 7.76 -2.17
C PRO A 58 -10.58 7.45 -1.29
N GLY A 59 -9.94 6.30 -1.50
CA GLY A 59 -8.77 5.93 -0.72
C GLY A 59 -8.45 4.44 -0.75
N VAL A 60 -7.52 4.06 0.11
CA VAL A 60 -7.12 2.67 0.32
C VAL A 60 -7.80 2.14 1.57
N TYR A 61 -8.42 1.00 1.46
CA TYR A 61 -9.17 0.35 2.52
C TYR A 61 -8.63 -1.04 2.80
N MET A 62 -8.63 -1.41 4.08
CA MET A 62 -8.39 -2.80 4.48
C MET A 62 -9.75 -3.47 4.71
N VAL A 63 -10.03 -4.51 3.96
CA VAL A 63 -11.27 -5.28 4.00
C VAL A 63 -10.97 -6.75 4.32
N ASN A 64 -11.94 -7.47 4.85
CA ASN A 64 -11.75 -8.90 5.08
C ASN A 64 -11.89 -9.69 3.77
N ALA A 65 -11.25 -10.84 3.69
CA ALA A 65 -11.32 -11.72 2.52
C ALA A 65 -12.74 -12.24 2.21
N SER A 66 -13.65 -12.18 3.19
CA SER A 66 -15.07 -12.50 3.00
C SER A 66 -15.90 -11.33 2.47
N ASP A 67 -15.34 -10.10 2.51
CA ASP A 67 -16.06 -8.91 2.10
C ASP A 67 -16.15 -8.84 0.56
N ALA A 68 -17.23 -8.28 0.09
CA ALA A 68 -17.46 -8.04 -1.33
C ALA A 68 -17.40 -6.54 -1.65
N VAL A 69 -17.48 -6.22 -2.94
CA VAL A 69 -17.58 -4.82 -3.43
C VAL A 69 -18.68 -4.04 -2.70
N ALA A 70 -19.81 -4.69 -2.38
CA ALA A 70 -20.90 -4.06 -1.64
C ALA A 70 -20.49 -3.56 -0.24
N ASP A 71 -19.63 -4.29 0.46
CA ASP A 71 -19.13 -3.94 1.78
C ASP A 71 -18.16 -2.76 1.71
N LEU A 72 -17.29 -2.76 0.70
CA LEU A 72 -16.38 -1.67 0.42
C LEU A 72 -17.14 -0.36 0.13
N ILE A 73 -18.20 -0.43 -0.70
CA ILE A 73 -19.06 0.73 -1.03
C ILE A 73 -19.78 1.24 0.21
N ARG A 74 -20.24 0.36 1.08
CA ARG A 74 -20.91 0.75 2.34
C ARG A 74 -20.00 1.58 3.23
N GLN A 75 -18.71 1.26 3.26
CA GLN A 75 -17.72 1.98 4.06
C GLN A 75 -17.27 3.29 3.40
N SER A 76 -17.03 3.27 2.10
CA SER A 76 -16.41 4.40 1.36
C SER A 76 -17.42 5.38 0.78
N ALA A 77 -18.63 4.92 0.45
CA ALA A 77 -19.66 5.70 -0.25
C ALA A 77 -21.06 5.46 0.32
N PRO A 78 -21.33 5.78 1.61
CA PRO A 78 -22.64 5.54 2.22
C PRO A 78 -23.79 6.32 1.57
N ASP A 79 -23.48 7.40 0.86
CA ASP A 79 -24.41 8.15 0.04
C ASP A 79 -24.90 7.33 -1.16
N LEU A 80 -24.03 6.61 -1.84
CA LEU A 80 -24.40 5.71 -2.93
C LEU A 80 -25.29 4.58 -2.44
N GLN A 81 -24.99 4.02 -1.29
CA GLN A 81 -25.79 2.98 -0.66
C GLN A 81 -27.24 3.45 -0.45
N ARG A 82 -27.43 4.69 -0.02
CA ARG A 82 -28.78 5.28 0.17
C ARG A 82 -29.48 5.60 -1.15
N GLN A 83 -28.75 6.04 -2.16
CA GLN A 83 -29.30 6.41 -3.48
C GLN A 83 -29.67 5.18 -4.31
N SER A 84 -29.02 4.05 -4.11
CA SER A 84 -29.27 2.82 -4.87
C SER A 84 -30.66 2.19 -4.58
N ALA A 85 -31.43 2.76 -3.63
CA ALA A 85 -32.84 2.47 -3.37
C ALA A 85 -33.22 0.99 -3.53
N GLY A 86 -32.47 0.09 -2.93
CA GLY A 86 -32.74 -1.36 -3.00
C GLY A 86 -32.13 -2.10 -4.19
N ARG A 87 -31.46 -1.42 -5.12
CA ARG A 87 -30.59 -2.07 -6.11
C ARG A 87 -29.29 -2.40 -5.39
N GLY A 88 -29.08 -3.65 -5.02
CA GLY A 88 -27.85 -4.11 -4.39
C GLY A 88 -26.64 -3.92 -5.30
N PHE A 89 -25.50 -3.60 -4.73
CA PHE A 89 -24.22 -3.67 -5.43
C PHE A 89 -23.82 -5.13 -5.65
N PRO A 90 -23.03 -5.42 -6.70
CA PRO A 90 -22.62 -6.79 -6.98
C PRO A 90 -21.83 -7.38 -5.81
N LEU A 91 -22.13 -8.64 -5.49
CA LEU A 91 -21.39 -9.43 -4.51
C LEU A 91 -20.10 -10.02 -5.14
N THR A 92 -19.43 -9.24 -6.00
CA THR A 92 -18.16 -9.65 -6.60
C THR A 92 -17.11 -9.77 -5.51
N PRO A 93 -16.46 -10.93 -5.40
CA PRO A 93 -15.36 -11.09 -4.45
C PRO A 93 -14.22 -10.12 -4.78
N LEU A 94 -13.63 -9.57 -3.75
CA LEU A 94 -12.45 -8.71 -3.85
C LEU A 94 -11.18 -9.56 -3.65
N HIS A 95 -10.11 -9.13 -4.27
CA HIS A 95 -8.78 -9.70 -4.09
C HIS A 95 -7.81 -8.64 -3.59
N ASP A 96 -6.76 -9.09 -2.96
CA ASP A 96 -5.71 -8.21 -2.48
C ASP A 96 -5.08 -7.42 -3.63
N GLY A 97 -5.05 -6.10 -3.51
CA GLY A 97 -4.60 -5.18 -4.55
C GLY A 97 -5.61 -4.91 -5.67
N ASP A 98 -6.90 -5.12 -5.46
CA ASP A 98 -7.92 -4.68 -6.40
C ASP A 98 -8.13 -3.16 -6.33
N VAL A 99 -8.53 -2.60 -7.46
CA VAL A 99 -8.92 -1.19 -7.62
C VAL A 99 -10.37 -1.14 -8.07
N VAL A 100 -11.24 -0.60 -7.23
CA VAL A 100 -12.64 -0.40 -7.58
C VAL A 100 -12.84 1.05 -8.01
N THR A 101 -13.22 1.27 -9.25
CA THR A 101 -13.56 2.59 -9.79
C THR A 101 -15.07 2.72 -9.91
N VAL A 102 -15.61 3.75 -9.28
CA VAL A 102 -17.02 4.06 -9.28
C VAL A 102 -17.27 5.24 -10.21
N THR A 103 -18.16 5.08 -11.18
CA THR A 103 -18.56 6.16 -12.09
C THR A 103 -20.08 6.37 -11.99
N ARG A 104 -20.50 7.62 -11.79
CA ARG A 104 -21.91 8.01 -11.83
C ARG A 104 -22.31 8.36 -13.25
N GLY A 105 -23.35 7.72 -13.74
CA GLY A 105 -23.97 8.02 -15.02
C GLY A 105 -25.20 8.93 -14.86
N GLU A 106 -25.89 9.15 -15.96
CA GLU A 106 -27.14 9.93 -15.97
C GLU A 106 -28.24 9.22 -15.17
N GLY A 107 -29.02 10.02 -14.46
CA GLY A 107 -30.03 9.50 -13.52
C GLY A 107 -29.34 8.89 -12.28
N ALA A 108 -29.90 7.90 -11.68
CA ALA A 108 -29.31 7.20 -10.51
C ALA A 108 -28.46 5.99 -10.91
N SER A 109 -27.91 5.97 -12.14
CA SER A 109 -27.07 4.86 -12.60
C SER A 109 -25.67 4.97 -12.02
N VAL A 110 -25.12 3.82 -11.58
CA VAL A 110 -23.74 3.69 -11.08
C VAL A 110 -23.11 2.52 -11.79
N SER A 111 -21.94 2.74 -12.39
CA SER A 111 -21.11 1.68 -12.95
C SER A 111 -19.90 1.45 -12.07
N LEU A 112 -19.47 0.20 -11.99
CA LEU A 112 -18.32 -0.25 -11.23
C LEU A 112 -17.37 -0.97 -12.18
N ALA A 113 -16.10 -0.55 -12.17
CA ALA A 113 -15.02 -1.28 -12.82
C ALA A 113 -14.08 -1.80 -11.73
N VAL A 114 -13.65 -3.03 -11.87
CA VAL A 114 -12.64 -3.64 -11.00
C VAL A 114 -11.38 -3.87 -11.84
N ASP A 115 -10.28 -3.31 -11.39
CA ASP A 115 -8.96 -3.39 -12.00
C ASP A 115 -7.94 -3.84 -10.94
N VAL A 116 -6.66 -3.88 -11.28
CA VAL A 116 -5.57 -4.29 -10.39
C VAL A 116 -4.62 -3.13 -10.14
N MET A 117 -4.17 -2.96 -8.91
CA MET A 117 -3.08 -2.04 -8.57
C MET A 117 -1.82 -2.40 -9.37
N THR A 118 -1.12 -1.39 -9.87
CA THR A 118 0.20 -1.58 -10.48
C THR A 118 1.19 -2.19 -9.49
N ALA A 119 2.22 -2.88 -9.99
CA ALA A 119 3.26 -3.43 -9.12
C ALA A 119 3.93 -2.35 -8.25
N ARG A 120 4.16 -1.17 -8.82
CA ARG A 120 4.74 -0.03 -8.07
C ARG A 120 3.86 0.40 -6.90
N GLU A 121 2.56 0.49 -7.12
CA GLU A 121 1.58 0.84 -6.09
C GLU A 121 1.52 -0.23 -4.99
N ARG A 122 1.47 -1.50 -5.37
CA ARG A 122 1.50 -2.64 -4.45
C ARG A 122 2.77 -2.63 -3.58
N LEU A 123 3.94 -2.37 -4.17
CA LEU A 123 5.20 -2.28 -3.44
C LEU A 123 5.20 -1.17 -2.40
N VAL A 124 4.63 0.01 -2.73
CA VAL A 124 4.51 1.14 -1.78
C VAL A 124 3.55 0.82 -0.64
N LEU A 125 2.47 0.11 -0.93
CA LEU A 125 1.44 -0.24 0.06
C LEU A 125 1.76 -1.53 0.84
N GLY A 126 2.84 -2.23 0.51
CA GLY A 126 3.18 -3.52 1.12
C GLY A 126 2.24 -4.66 0.72
N VAL A 127 1.53 -4.52 -0.40
CA VAL A 127 0.64 -5.54 -0.95
C VAL A 127 1.48 -6.54 -1.74
N PRO A 128 1.43 -7.85 -1.43
CA PRO A 128 2.19 -8.85 -2.17
C PRO A 128 1.82 -8.88 -3.65
N LEU A 129 2.81 -9.07 -4.49
CA LEU A 129 2.61 -9.22 -5.92
C LEU A 129 2.05 -10.61 -6.23
N ASP A 130 1.27 -10.68 -7.31
CA ASP A 130 0.71 -11.91 -7.85
C ASP A 130 1.18 -12.06 -9.30
N PRO A 131 2.04 -13.04 -9.62
CA PRO A 131 2.60 -13.21 -10.97
C PRO A 131 1.53 -13.37 -12.05
N ALA A 132 0.41 -14.04 -11.72
CA ALA A 132 -0.67 -14.32 -12.67
C ALA A 132 -1.43 -13.05 -13.10
N ARG A 133 -1.29 -11.94 -12.36
CA ARG A 133 -2.00 -10.69 -12.58
C ARG A 133 -1.09 -9.54 -13.03
N MET A 134 0.16 -9.81 -13.37
CA MET A 134 1.16 -8.81 -13.74
C MET A 134 1.24 -8.58 -15.25
N ALA A 135 1.18 -7.31 -15.66
CA ALA A 135 1.46 -6.88 -17.02
C ALA A 135 2.97 -6.65 -17.24
N ALA A 136 3.39 -6.40 -18.48
CA ALA A 136 4.80 -6.15 -18.81
C ALA A 136 5.40 -4.98 -17.99
N ALA A 137 4.66 -3.89 -17.84
CA ALA A 137 5.09 -2.72 -17.09
C ALA A 137 5.28 -3.02 -15.58
N ASP A 138 4.53 -4.00 -15.05
CA ASP A 138 4.66 -4.43 -13.66
C ASP A 138 5.96 -5.21 -13.46
N TRP A 139 6.30 -6.09 -14.39
CA TRP A 139 7.59 -6.79 -14.37
C TRP A 139 8.77 -5.84 -14.46
N GLU A 140 8.68 -4.84 -15.33
CA GLU A 140 9.74 -3.82 -15.52
C GLU A 140 9.97 -2.97 -14.26
N ALA A 141 8.93 -2.79 -13.45
CA ALA A 141 9.04 -2.04 -12.18
C ALA A 141 9.83 -2.77 -11.09
N LEU A 142 10.17 -4.06 -11.29
CA LEU A 142 10.83 -4.88 -10.27
C LEU A 142 12.35 -4.75 -10.30
N PRO A 143 13.02 -4.87 -9.13
CA PRO A 143 14.47 -4.75 -9.03
C PRO A 143 15.19 -5.86 -9.82
N GLY A 144 15.98 -5.45 -10.79
CA GLY A 144 16.76 -6.37 -11.65
C GLY A 144 16.02 -6.90 -12.87
N ILE A 145 14.80 -6.42 -13.12
CA ILE A 145 14.04 -6.70 -14.33
C ILE A 145 14.02 -5.42 -15.18
N GLY A 146 14.74 -5.44 -16.29
CA GLY A 146 14.66 -4.35 -17.30
C GLY A 146 13.69 -4.68 -18.42
N PRO A 147 13.44 -3.73 -19.37
CA PRO A 147 12.45 -3.89 -20.44
C PRO A 147 12.60 -5.19 -21.22
N ALA A 148 13.81 -5.51 -21.66
CA ALA A 148 14.09 -6.72 -22.45
C ALA A 148 13.82 -8.02 -21.66
N LEU A 149 13.93 -7.99 -20.33
CA LEU A 149 13.65 -9.14 -19.50
C LEU A 149 12.15 -9.25 -19.21
N ALA A 150 11.48 -8.12 -18.98
CA ALA A 150 10.03 -8.05 -18.84
C ALA A 150 9.30 -8.60 -20.09
N GLU A 151 9.75 -8.21 -21.29
CA GLU A 151 9.23 -8.76 -22.54
C GLU A 151 9.42 -10.28 -22.65
N ARG A 152 10.58 -10.80 -22.23
CA ARG A 152 10.82 -12.24 -22.22
C ARG A 152 9.90 -12.99 -21.25
N ILE A 153 9.65 -12.42 -20.07
CA ILE A 153 8.72 -12.99 -19.10
C ILE A 153 7.31 -13.07 -19.69
N VAL A 154 6.83 -11.98 -20.29
CA VAL A 154 5.51 -11.94 -20.91
C VAL A 154 5.41 -12.95 -22.07
N ARG A 155 6.43 -13.02 -22.92
CA ARG A 155 6.47 -13.98 -24.02
C ARG A 155 6.46 -15.43 -23.53
N TYR A 156 7.24 -15.72 -22.49
CA TYR A 156 7.22 -17.03 -21.85
C TYR A 156 5.84 -17.35 -21.30
N GLY A 157 5.22 -16.43 -20.53
CA GLY A 157 3.88 -16.62 -20.00
C GLY A 157 2.83 -16.86 -21.09
N THR A 158 2.89 -16.09 -22.19
CA THR A 158 1.97 -16.29 -23.33
C THR A 158 2.11 -17.68 -23.96
N ALA A 159 3.33 -18.21 -24.03
CA ALA A 159 3.60 -19.53 -24.60
C ALA A 159 3.22 -20.69 -23.66
N HIS A 160 3.17 -20.46 -22.33
CA HIS A 160 2.99 -21.50 -21.31
C HIS A 160 1.70 -21.33 -20.49
N GLY A 161 0.75 -20.51 -20.95
CA GLY A 161 -0.55 -20.33 -20.27
C GLY A 161 -0.55 -19.38 -19.07
N GLY A 162 0.49 -18.58 -18.92
CA GLY A 162 0.65 -17.59 -17.84
C GLY A 162 1.90 -17.79 -17.00
N ILE A 163 2.15 -16.88 -16.08
CA ILE A 163 3.12 -17.05 -14.99
C ILE A 163 2.29 -17.23 -13.72
N HIS A 164 2.30 -18.42 -13.14
CA HIS A 164 1.44 -18.75 -12.00
C HIS A 164 2.19 -18.64 -10.68
N ALA A 165 3.49 -18.87 -10.69
CA ALA A 165 4.34 -18.81 -9.51
C ALA A 165 5.66 -18.11 -9.82
N LEU A 166 6.33 -17.58 -8.78
CA LEU A 166 7.66 -17.02 -8.91
C LEU A 166 8.68 -18.04 -9.44
N GLY A 167 8.45 -19.33 -9.15
CA GLY A 167 9.29 -20.43 -9.63
C GLY A 167 9.35 -20.56 -11.14
N ASP A 168 8.26 -20.23 -11.84
CA ASP A 168 8.18 -20.32 -13.30
C ASP A 168 9.20 -19.40 -14.01
N LEU A 169 9.61 -18.35 -13.32
CA LEU A 169 10.63 -17.43 -13.86
C LEU A 169 12.01 -18.08 -14.05
N ARG A 170 12.27 -19.24 -13.44
CA ARG A 170 13.54 -19.98 -13.66
C ARG A 170 13.71 -20.44 -15.08
N GLU A 171 12.60 -20.69 -15.75
CA GLU A 171 12.58 -21.15 -17.14
C GLU A 171 12.77 -19.98 -18.14
N VAL A 172 12.72 -18.73 -17.65
CA VAL A 172 12.89 -17.55 -18.50
C VAL A 172 14.39 -17.27 -18.72
N PRO A 173 14.90 -17.31 -19.96
CA PRO A 173 16.31 -17.04 -20.21
C PRO A 173 16.76 -15.67 -19.70
N GLY A 174 17.78 -15.66 -18.83
CA GLY A 174 18.32 -14.46 -18.22
C GLY A 174 17.80 -14.19 -16.80
N ILE A 175 16.91 -15.02 -16.26
CA ILE A 175 16.53 -15.00 -14.85
C ILE A 175 17.24 -16.14 -14.13
N GLY A 176 18.13 -15.80 -13.23
CA GLY A 176 18.84 -16.76 -12.36
C GLY A 176 18.38 -16.69 -10.91
N GLU A 177 18.85 -17.62 -10.09
CA GLU A 177 18.52 -17.73 -8.67
C GLU A 177 18.78 -16.44 -7.88
N ARG A 178 19.80 -15.68 -8.27
CA ARG A 178 20.08 -14.37 -7.65
C ARG A 178 18.96 -13.37 -7.88
N THR A 179 18.35 -13.34 -9.06
CA THR A 179 17.22 -12.48 -9.39
C THR A 179 15.98 -12.95 -8.63
N ILE A 180 15.69 -14.23 -8.66
CA ILE A 180 14.56 -14.84 -7.94
C ILE A 180 14.66 -14.57 -6.44
N GLY A 181 15.86 -14.71 -5.85
CA GLY A 181 16.07 -14.42 -4.43
C GLY A 181 15.75 -12.98 -4.03
N LYS A 182 16.02 -12.01 -4.92
CA LYS A 182 15.67 -10.60 -4.70
C LYS A 182 14.17 -10.35 -4.83
N LEU A 183 13.49 -11.09 -5.69
CA LEU A 183 12.07 -10.93 -5.95
C LEU A 183 11.19 -11.62 -4.91
N ARG A 184 11.64 -12.73 -4.35
CA ARG A 184 10.86 -13.56 -3.40
C ARG A 184 10.16 -12.78 -2.28
N PRO A 185 10.76 -11.78 -1.63
CA PRO A 185 10.09 -11.03 -0.58
C PRO A 185 8.92 -10.17 -1.06
N LEU A 186 8.83 -9.90 -2.37
CA LEU A 186 7.83 -9.02 -2.97
C LEU A 186 6.55 -9.78 -3.37
N PHE A 187 6.64 -11.10 -3.49
CA PHE A 187 5.53 -11.94 -3.89
C PHE A 187 4.87 -12.59 -2.69
N ARG A 188 3.60 -12.98 -2.86
CA ARG A 188 2.92 -13.79 -1.86
C ARG A 188 3.73 -15.08 -1.65
N ALA A 189 3.96 -15.43 -0.39
CA ALA A 189 4.55 -16.72 -0.09
C ALA A 189 3.66 -17.82 -0.70
N ASP A 190 4.23 -18.62 -1.60
CA ASP A 190 3.53 -19.75 -2.19
C ASP A 190 3.02 -20.61 -1.03
N THR A 191 1.71 -20.67 -0.90
CA THR A 191 1.10 -21.66 -0.01
C THR A 191 1.30 -23.00 -0.71
N GLN A 192 2.29 -23.76 -0.23
CA GLN A 192 2.51 -25.15 -0.64
C GLN A 192 1.33 -26.00 -0.23
#